data_210a8c7f5885de17b6d379789ede6e35
#
_entry.id   210a8c7f5885de17b6d379789ede6e35
#
_cell.length_a   1.000
_cell.length_b   1.000
_cell.length_c   1.000
_cell.angle_alpha   90.00
_cell.angle_beta   90.00
_cell.angle_gamma   90.00
#
_symmetry.space_group_name_H-M   'P 1'
#
loop_
_entity.id
_entity.type
_entity.pdbx_description
1 polymer ?
#
loop_
_entity_poly.entity_id
_entity_poly.type
_entity_poly.pdbx_seq_one_letter_code
_entity_poly.pdbx_strand_id
1 'polypeptide(L)'
;MTPDATRTDECRATGAASTSATAISDQAGAKASAENFPVALRFLPRRYRGHLAAVYGFARSADDMGDEAAAGERLDLLDELEADLGRLYRMISWADVPDVARGEGSTGGALGSVDGGIPSGGDPGSRNAGGSSGGHPGAVDPGGSPPRLAVVRALAPAVVACAIPAQPFHDLIAANRQDQVVSRYPTYRDLLDYCRLSANPVGRIVLHIFGAATPEREALSDQVCTALQLAEHWQDVAEDLRAGRIYLPLEDMDRFGCTERDLAAPGAAPRVRALIAFEERRARELLDAGAPIVGMLRGAARAAVAGYVGGGRAALAAIAASGHDVLRATPRPGKARVAMELVRAYATGR
;
A
#
# COMPACT_ATOMS: atom_id res chain seq x y z
N MET A 1 24.27 -31.04 37.26
CA MET A 1 22.98 -30.35 37.02
C MET A 1 23.29 -28.89 36.77
N THR A 2 23.47 -28.55 35.52
CA THR A 2 23.65 -27.14 35.06
C THR A 2 22.31 -26.65 34.52
N PRO A 3 21.85 -25.45 34.91
CA PRO A 3 20.58 -24.92 34.41
C PRO A 3 20.76 -24.39 32.98
N ASP A 4 19.73 -24.62 32.22
CA ASP A 4 19.45 -24.33 30.84
C ASP A 4 19.69 -22.84 30.50
N ALA A 5 20.75 -22.54 29.74
CA ALA A 5 21.11 -21.21 29.28
C ALA A 5 20.33 -20.76 28.00
N THR A 6 19.57 -21.66 27.38
CA THR A 6 18.90 -21.38 26.10
C THR A 6 17.57 -20.63 26.24
N ARG A 7 16.94 -20.65 27.42
CA ARG A 7 15.63 -20.01 27.65
C ARG A 7 15.70 -18.50 27.97
N THR A 8 16.89 -18.01 28.32
CA THR A 8 17.10 -16.60 28.66
C THR A 8 17.45 -15.73 27.45
N ASP A 9 18.00 -16.31 26.38
CA ASP A 9 18.40 -15.57 25.19
C ASP A 9 17.22 -15.28 24.25
N GLU A 10 16.26 -16.21 24.09
CA GLU A 10 15.04 -15.95 23.30
C GLU A 10 14.16 -14.85 23.92
N CYS A 11 14.08 -14.79 25.25
CA CYS A 11 13.32 -13.76 25.95
C CYS A 11 13.99 -12.37 25.90
N ARG A 12 15.32 -12.33 25.73
CA ARG A 12 16.08 -11.08 25.58
C ARG A 12 16.03 -10.55 24.14
N ALA A 13 16.08 -11.44 23.15
CA ALA A 13 15.99 -11.05 21.73
C ALA A 13 14.60 -10.49 21.39
N THR A 14 13.54 -11.14 21.85
CA THR A 14 12.16 -10.64 21.64
C THR A 14 11.88 -9.32 22.38
N GLY A 15 12.50 -9.11 23.55
CA GLY A 15 12.37 -7.85 24.29
C GLY A 15 13.09 -6.67 23.63
N ALA A 16 14.24 -6.92 23.00
CA ALA A 16 15.02 -5.88 22.31
C ALA A 16 14.36 -5.47 20.98
N ALA A 17 13.86 -6.44 20.18
CA ALA A 17 13.13 -6.17 18.94
C ALA A 17 11.85 -5.37 19.21
N SER A 18 11.07 -5.74 20.23
CA SER A 18 9.85 -5.01 20.60
C SER A 18 10.13 -3.57 21.07
N THR A 19 11.26 -3.32 21.69
CA THR A 19 11.69 -1.95 22.08
C THR A 19 12.06 -1.12 20.86
N SER A 20 12.74 -1.72 19.87
CA SER A 20 13.12 -1.06 18.62
C SER A 20 11.89 -0.71 17.78
N ALA A 21 10.95 -1.66 17.60
CA ALA A 21 9.72 -1.43 16.86
C ALA A 21 8.86 -0.32 17.48
N THR A 22 8.73 -0.29 18.80
CA THR A 22 8.01 0.75 19.51
C THR A 22 8.68 2.12 19.32
N ALA A 23 10.01 2.20 19.39
CA ALA A 23 10.74 3.45 19.21
C ALA A 23 10.61 3.99 17.79
N ILE A 24 10.72 3.15 16.76
CA ILE A 24 10.53 3.54 15.36
C ILE A 24 9.08 3.98 15.12
N SER A 25 8.11 3.22 15.64
CA SER A 25 6.69 3.56 15.56
C SER A 25 6.36 4.91 16.18
N ASP A 26 6.92 5.22 17.36
CA ASP A 26 6.71 6.50 18.05
C ASP A 26 7.37 7.65 17.28
N GLN A 27 8.55 7.43 16.71
CA GLN A 27 9.27 8.40 15.90
C GLN A 27 8.56 8.69 14.58
N ALA A 28 8.05 7.66 13.88
CA ALA A 28 7.27 7.81 12.67
C ALA A 28 5.96 8.57 12.93
N GLY A 29 5.28 8.30 14.03
CA GLY A 29 4.11 9.05 14.46
C GLY A 29 4.41 10.53 14.75
N ALA A 30 5.55 10.84 15.34
CA ALA A 30 6.01 12.20 15.57
C ALA A 30 6.40 12.92 14.28
N LYS A 31 7.12 12.25 13.36
CA LYS A 31 7.46 12.77 12.02
C LYS A 31 6.18 13.06 11.22
N ALA A 32 5.21 12.15 11.20
CA ALA A 32 3.93 12.33 10.52
C ALA A 32 3.14 13.54 11.04
N SER A 33 3.29 13.90 12.32
CA SER A 33 2.68 15.09 12.90
C SER A 33 3.43 16.37 12.57
N ALA A 34 4.75 16.30 12.35
CA ALA A 34 5.63 17.44 12.13
C ALA A 34 5.81 17.78 10.64
N GLU A 35 5.76 16.79 9.76
CA GLU A 35 5.80 17.00 8.32
C GLU A 35 4.54 17.76 7.88
N ASN A 36 4.73 18.73 6.98
CA ASN A 36 3.63 19.35 6.26
C ASN A 36 2.97 18.30 5.34
N PHE A 37 2.36 17.28 5.98
CA PHE A 37 1.53 16.29 5.29
C PHE A 37 0.66 17.04 4.28
N PRO A 38 0.53 16.58 3.06
CA PRO A 38 0.34 17.44 1.88
C PRO A 38 -0.63 18.59 2.17
N VAL A 39 -0.27 19.77 1.72
CA VAL A 39 -1.08 21.02 1.87
C VAL A 39 -2.56 20.75 1.54
N ALA A 40 -2.83 19.78 0.67
CA ALA A 40 -4.15 19.26 0.37
C ALA A 40 -4.94 18.76 1.59
N LEU A 41 -4.31 18.17 2.62
CA LEU A 41 -5.02 17.72 3.82
C LEU A 41 -5.57 18.88 4.65
N ARG A 42 -4.92 20.05 4.62
CA ARG A 42 -5.42 21.23 5.35
C ARG A 42 -6.77 21.73 4.84
N PHE A 43 -7.10 21.46 3.59
CA PHE A 43 -8.38 21.81 2.97
C PHE A 43 -9.47 20.77 3.19
N LEU A 44 -9.10 19.56 3.65
CA LEU A 44 -10.07 18.53 3.94
C LEU A 44 -10.82 18.81 5.26
N PRO A 45 -12.10 18.43 5.36
CA PRO A 45 -12.84 18.47 6.62
C PRO A 45 -12.11 17.71 7.75
N ARG A 46 -12.20 18.24 8.97
CA ARG A 46 -11.48 17.69 10.14
C ARG A 46 -11.68 16.18 10.35
N ARG A 47 -12.89 15.68 10.04
CA ARG A 47 -13.22 14.24 10.17
C ARG A 47 -12.33 13.31 9.35
N TYR A 48 -11.83 13.74 8.19
CA TYR A 48 -10.96 12.92 7.34
C TYR A 48 -9.48 13.03 7.74
N ARG A 49 -9.07 14.18 8.28
CA ARG A 49 -7.65 14.45 8.57
C ARG A 49 -7.06 13.47 9.58
N GLY A 50 -7.81 13.17 10.66
CA GLY A 50 -7.36 12.23 11.70
C GLY A 50 -7.16 10.83 11.15
N HIS A 51 -8.11 10.33 10.34
CA HIS A 51 -8.02 9.02 9.73
C HIS A 51 -6.86 8.91 8.73
N LEU A 52 -6.71 9.92 7.86
CA LEU A 52 -5.60 9.97 6.91
C LEU A 52 -4.24 10.08 7.59
N ALA A 53 -4.13 10.85 8.68
CA ALA A 53 -2.90 10.97 9.45
C ALA A 53 -2.51 9.64 10.13
N ALA A 54 -3.49 8.90 10.67
CA ALA A 54 -3.24 7.59 11.27
C ALA A 54 -2.75 6.57 10.23
N VAL A 55 -3.38 6.54 9.06
CA VAL A 55 -2.96 5.67 7.94
C VAL A 55 -1.56 6.03 7.43
N TYR A 56 -1.30 7.32 7.27
CA TYR A 56 0.05 7.79 6.89
C TYR A 56 1.10 7.38 7.92
N GLY A 57 0.80 7.55 9.21
CA GLY A 57 1.69 7.13 10.28
C GLY A 57 2.02 5.63 10.22
N PHE A 58 1.02 4.80 9.91
CA PHE A 58 1.24 3.37 9.72
C PHE A 58 2.11 3.06 8.50
N ALA A 59 1.79 3.62 7.33
CA ALA A 59 2.58 3.41 6.12
C ALA A 59 4.03 3.86 6.33
N ARG A 60 4.23 5.06 6.89
CA ARG A 60 5.57 5.58 7.21
C ARG A 60 6.33 4.69 8.20
N SER A 61 5.64 4.12 9.20
CA SER A 61 6.30 3.18 10.12
C SER A 61 6.75 1.90 9.43
N ALA A 62 5.96 1.38 8.49
CA ALA A 62 6.35 0.22 7.69
C ALA A 62 7.59 0.55 6.84
N ASP A 63 7.63 1.72 6.21
CA ASP A 63 8.77 2.20 5.41
C ASP A 63 10.01 2.41 6.28
N ASP A 64 9.89 3.11 7.43
CA ASP A 64 11.01 3.34 8.35
C ASP A 64 11.57 2.02 8.90
N MET A 65 10.72 1.03 9.18
CA MET A 65 11.14 -0.31 9.61
C MET A 65 11.87 -1.07 8.48
N GLY A 66 11.41 -0.91 7.24
CA GLY A 66 12.01 -1.54 6.07
C GLY A 66 13.31 -0.89 5.59
N ASP A 67 13.46 0.43 5.72
CA ASP A 67 14.56 1.18 5.12
C ASP A 67 15.56 1.74 6.15
N GLU A 68 15.09 2.29 7.28
CA GLU A 68 15.95 2.98 8.23
C GLU A 68 16.49 2.07 9.35
N ALA A 69 15.84 0.93 9.65
CA ALA A 69 16.30 -0.01 10.65
C ALA A 69 17.58 -0.74 10.23
N ALA A 70 18.30 -1.34 11.19
CA ALA A 70 19.44 -2.18 10.89
C ALA A 70 19.04 -3.38 10.01
N ALA A 71 19.82 -3.68 8.99
CA ALA A 71 19.45 -4.67 7.96
C ALA A 71 19.06 -6.06 8.54
N GLY A 72 19.67 -6.46 9.67
CA GLY A 72 19.35 -7.73 10.34
C GLY A 72 18.05 -7.72 11.16
N GLU A 73 17.45 -6.56 11.41
CA GLU A 73 16.25 -6.41 12.25
C GLU A 73 14.99 -6.11 11.44
N ARG A 74 15.13 -5.73 10.18
CA ARG A 74 14.04 -5.21 9.33
C ARG A 74 12.87 -6.16 9.20
N LEU A 75 13.14 -7.44 8.90
CA LEU A 75 12.10 -8.44 8.74
C LEU A 75 11.39 -8.73 10.07
N ASP A 76 12.13 -8.82 11.17
CA ASP A 76 11.55 -9.06 12.50
C ASP A 76 10.63 -7.88 12.92
N LEU A 77 11.03 -6.65 12.61
CA LEU A 77 10.20 -5.45 12.88
C LEU A 77 8.92 -5.43 12.05
N LEU A 78 9.00 -5.81 10.77
CA LEU A 78 7.84 -5.94 9.89
C LEU A 78 6.91 -7.08 10.34
N ASP A 79 7.47 -8.19 10.87
CA ASP A 79 6.69 -9.29 11.44
C ASP A 79 5.99 -8.85 12.74
N GLU A 80 6.64 -8.05 13.57
CA GLU A 80 6.02 -7.47 14.77
C GLU A 80 4.89 -6.51 14.42
N LEU A 81 5.07 -5.66 13.40
CA LEU A 81 4.04 -4.74 12.90
C LEU A 81 2.83 -5.51 12.38
N GLU A 82 3.05 -6.59 11.62
CA GLU A 82 1.97 -7.42 11.10
C GLU A 82 1.24 -8.18 12.20
N ALA A 83 1.96 -8.76 13.15
CA ALA A 83 1.35 -9.42 14.29
C ALA A 83 0.49 -8.47 15.11
N ASP A 84 0.94 -7.21 15.24
CA ASP A 84 0.22 -6.18 15.98
C ASP A 84 -1.03 -5.67 15.23
N LEU A 85 -0.93 -5.54 13.91
CA LEU A 85 -2.07 -5.29 13.04
C LEU A 85 -3.13 -6.41 13.19
N GLY A 86 -2.69 -7.67 13.22
CA GLY A 86 -3.55 -8.82 13.48
C GLY A 86 -4.26 -8.74 14.86
N ARG A 87 -3.59 -8.21 15.90
CA ARG A 87 -4.22 -7.96 17.20
C ARG A 87 -5.36 -6.93 17.08
N LEU A 88 -5.12 -5.84 16.35
CA LEU A 88 -6.13 -4.81 16.11
C LEU A 88 -7.40 -5.41 15.50
N TYR A 89 -7.25 -6.15 14.39
CA TYR A 89 -8.42 -6.70 13.69
C TYR A 89 -9.14 -7.81 14.45
N ARG A 90 -8.46 -8.56 15.31
CA ARG A 90 -9.11 -9.50 16.23
C ARG A 90 -9.93 -8.81 17.32
N MET A 91 -9.50 -7.63 17.78
CA MET A 91 -10.25 -6.84 18.77
C MET A 91 -11.49 -6.16 18.18
N ILE A 92 -11.43 -5.79 16.90
CA ILE A 92 -12.56 -5.12 16.24
C ILE A 92 -13.57 -6.19 15.88
N SER A 93 -14.68 -6.24 16.64
CA SER A 93 -15.84 -7.01 16.23
C SER A 93 -16.47 -6.34 15.01
N TRP A 94 -16.69 -7.11 13.95
CA TRP A 94 -17.43 -6.62 12.79
C TRP A 94 -18.87 -6.21 13.12
N ALA A 95 -19.40 -6.61 14.26
CA ALA A 95 -20.70 -6.15 14.78
C ALA A 95 -20.68 -4.65 15.13
N ASP A 96 -19.51 -4.09 15.45
CA ASP A 96 -19.36 -2.68 15.80
C ASP A 96 -19.18 -1.77 14.55
N VAL A 97 -19.10 -2.36 13.36
CA VAL A 97 -18.94 -1.62 12.10
C VAL A 97 -20.32 -1.22 11.57
N PRO A 98 -20.58 0.07 11.29
CA PRO A 98 -21.87 0.54 10.77
C PRO A 98 -22.28 -0.18 9.48
N ASP A 99 -23.57 -0.53 9.33
CA ASP A 99 -24.11 -1.26 8.17
C ASP A 99 -23.82 -0.57 6.82
N VAL A 100 -23.80 0.76 6.82
CA VAL A 100 -23.47 1.57 5.62
C VAL A 100 -22.07 1.28 5.10
N ALA A 101 -21.16 0.87 5.98
CA ALA A 101 -19.77 0.59 5.64
C ALA A 101 -19.54 -0.87 5.22
N ARG A 102 -20.51 -1.78 5.44
CA ARG A 102 -20.37 -3.21 5.09
C ARG A 102 -20.63 -3.53 3.63
N GLY A 103 -21.15 -2.59 2.86
CA GLY A 103 -21.38 -2.79 1.41
C GLY A 103 -22.49 -3.77 1.04
N GLU A 104 -23.32 -4.21 2.00
CA GLU A 104 -24.48 -5.04 1.73
C GLU A 104 -25.63 -4.18 1.16
N GLY A 105 -25.56 -3.94 -0.15
CA GLY A 105 -26.71 -3.50 -0.92
C GLY A 105 -27.73 -4.63 -0.97
N SER A 106 -28.76 -4.51 -0.14
CA SER A 106 -29.94 -5.33 -0.14
C SER A 106 -30.52 -5.47 -1.56
N THR A 107 -30.43 -6.68 -2.14
CA THR A 107 -31.42 -7.15 -3.11
C THR A 107 -32.04 -8.41 -2.55
N GLY A 108 -32.96 -8.22 -1.61
CA GLY A 108 -33.95 -9.21 -1.23
C GLY A 108 -34.97 -9.37 -2.36
N GLY A 109 -34.70 -10.26 -3.29
CA GLY A 109 -35.68 -10.78 -4.24
C GLY A 109 -36.15 -12.14 -3.75
N ALA A 110 -37.33 -12.17 -3.15
CA ALA A 110 -38.05 -13.40 -2.85
C ALA A 110 -38.30 -14.18 -4.12
N LEU A 111 -37.83 -15.42 -4.22
CA LEU A 111 -38.35 -16.40 -5.16
C LEU A 111 -38.62 -17.72 -4.41
N GLY A 112 -39.84 -18.18 -4.62
CA GLY A 112 -40.63 -19.25 -4.07
C GLY A 112 -39.95 -20.58 -3.82
N SER A 113 -40.43 -21.18 -2.78
CA SER A 113 -40.37 -22.59 -2.44
C SER A 113 -40.92 -23.46 -3.56
N VAL A 114 -40.18 -24.50 -3.97
CA VAL A 114 -40.73 -25.69 -4.61
C VAL A 114 -40.20 -26.90 -3.87
N ASP A 115 -41.18 -27.63 -3.37
CA ASP A 115 -41.15 -28.89 -2.60
C ASP A 115 -40.74 -30.07 -3.55
N GLY A 116 -40.01 -31.05 -3.06
CA GLY A 116 -39.73 -32.26 -3.86
C GLY A 116 -38.75 -33.26 -3.24
N GLY A 117 -39.22 -34.12 -2.32
CA GLY A 117 -38.99 -35.56 -2.35
C GLY A 117 -37.62 -36.15 -2.01
N ILE A 118 -37.57 -36.79 -0.84
CA ILE A 118 -36.61 -37.82 -0.41
C ILE A 118 -36.85 -39.14 -1.21
N PRO A 119 -35.81 -40.06 -1.43
CA PRO A 119 -35.58 -41.04 -0.39
C PRO A 119 -34.14 -41.53 -0.13
N SER A 120 -33.97 -41.88 1.09
CA SER A 120 -33.10 -42.79 1.84
C SER A 120 -32.34 -43.90 1.13
N GLY A 121 -31.14 -44.21 1.64
CA GLY A 121 -30.57 -45.57 1.59
C GLY A 121 -29.07 -45.69 1.82
N GLY A 122 -28.67 -46.29 2.98
CA GLY A 122 -27.57 -47.23 3.06
C GLY A 122 -26.25 -46.82 3.70
N ASP A 123 -26.13 -47.04 4.97
CA ASP A 123 -24.91 -47.42 5.71
C ASP A 123 -24.77 -48.95 5.68
N PRO A 124 -23.67 -49.64 5.96
CA PRO A 124 -22.57 -49.34 6.87
C PRO A 124 -21.13 -49.83 6.48
N GLY A 125 -20.11 -49.37 7.20
CA GLY A 125 -19.07 -50.33 7.58
C GLY A 125 -17.61 -49.93 7.49
N SER A 126 -17.01 -49.88 8.67
CA SER A 126 -15.70 -50.39 9.07
C SER A 126 -14.42 -49.56 8.99
N ARG A 127 -14.00 -49.05 10.15
CA ARG A 127 -12.68 -49.14 10.81
C ARG A 127 -11.41 -49.15 9.93
N ASN A 128 -10.48 -48.18 10.10
CA ASN A 128 -9.26 -48.48 10.84
C ASN A 128 -8.46 -47.24 11.28
N ALA A 129 -7.77 -47.42 12.38
CA ALA A 129 -6.96 -46.44 13.08
C ALA A 129 -5.62 -46.20 12.40
N GLY A 130 -5.11 -44.98 12.46
CA GLY A 130 -3.74 -44.63 12.13
C GLY A 130 -3.45 -43.23 12.67
N GLY A 131 -2.84 -43.16 13.87
CA GLY A 131 -2.45 -41.89 14.48
C GLY A 131 -1.30 -41.23 13.72
N SER A 132 -1.46 -39.95 13.48
CA SER A 132 -0.37 -39.06 13.11
C SER A 132 -0.59 -37.77 13.92
N SER A 133 0.37 -37.48 14.80
CA SER A 133 0.48 -36.29 15.63
C SER A 133 0.66 -35.06 14.74
N GLY A 134 -0.44 -34.47 14.32
CA GLY A 134 -0.48 -33.15 13.70
C GLY A 134 -0.59 -32.10 14.81
N GLY A 135 0.44 -31.23 14.91
CA GLY A 135 0.45 -30.12 15.84
C GLY A 135 -0.82 -29.28 15.68
N HIS A 136 -1.48 -29.04 16.78
CA HIS A 136 -2.62 -28.15 16.86
C HIS A 136 -2.15 -26.73 16.48
N PRO A 137 -2.80 -26.04 15.55
CA PRO A 137 -2.64 -24.59 15.43
C PRO A 137 -3.10 -23.98 16.75
N GLY A 138 -2.27 -23.11 17.32
CA GLY A 138 -2.39 -22.55 18.66
C GLY A 138 -3.81 -22.11 18.99
N ALA A 139 -4.17 -22.36 20.24
CA ALA A 139 -5.43 -21.95 20.85
C ALA A 139 -5.69 -20.47 20.55
N VAL A 140 -6.82 -20.20 19.90
CA VAL A 140 -7.32 -18.84 19.69
C VAL A 140 -7.66 -18.29 21.07
N ASP A 141 -6.86 -17.32 21.53
CA ASP A 141 -7.13 -16.57 22.76
C ASP A 141 -8.36 -15.69 22.53
N PRO A 142 -9.52 -15.99 23.13
CA PRO A 142 -10.76 -15.24 22.94
C PRO A 142 -10.72 -13.83 23.58
N GLY A 143 -9.62 -13.46 24.23
CA GLY A 143 -9.34 -12.15 24.81
C GLY A 143 -8.06 -11.57 24.28
N GLY A 144 -7.94 -11.37 22.95
CA GLY A 144 -6.72 -10.92 22.31
C GLY A 144 -6.11 -9.68 22.97
N SER A 145 -4.83 -9.77 23.33
CA SER A 145 -4.08 -8.63 23.88
C SER A 145 -4.20 -7.42 22.95
N PRO A 146 -4.36 -6.20 23.48
CA PRO A 146 -4.46 -4.99 22.65
C PRO A 146 -3.19 -4.76 21.84
N PRO A 147 -3.28 -4.00 20.73
CA PRO A 147 -2.11 -3.61 19.95
C PRO A 147 -1.07 -2.90 20.81
N ARG A 148 0.20 -3.23 20.61
CA ARG A 148 1.33 -2.70 21.40
C ARG A 148 1.91 -1.45 20.78
N LEU A 149 1.97 -1.39 19.44
CA LEU A 149 2.55 -0.28 18.69
C LEU A 149 1.58 0.92 18.65
N ALA A 150 2.09 2.11 18.91
CA ALA A 150 1.29 3.33 18.95
C ALA A 150 0.60 3.61 17.60
N VAL A 151 1.30 3.37 16.47
CA VAL A 151 0.75 3.57 15.12
C VAL A 151 -0.41 2.62 14.83
N VAL A 152 -0.34 1.38 15.30
CA VAL A 152 -1.43 0.40 15.15
C VAL A 152 -2.63 0.78 16.00
N ARG A 153 -2.40 1.22 17.25
CA ARG A 153 -3.50 1.74 18.11
C ARG A 153 -4.16 2.97 17.48
N ALA A 154 -3.37 3.83 16.84
CA ALA A 154 -3.88 5.03 16.18
C ALA A 154 -4.77 4.73 14.96
N LEU A 155 -4.64 3.54 14.34
CA LEU A 155 -5.50 3.09 13.25
C LEU A 155 -6.92 2.73 13.71
N ALA A 156 -7.11 2.27 14.94
CA ALA A 156 -8.38 1.73 15.41
C ALA A 156 -9.61 2.62 15.09
N PRO A 157 -9.60 3.93 15.38
CA PRO A 157 -10.73 4.80 15.04
C PRO A 157 -11.03 4.87 13.54
N ALA A 158 -10.00 4.84 12.69
CA ALA A 158 -10.16 4.89 11.23
C ALA A 158 -10.71 3.57 10.70
N VAL A 159 -10.17 2.44 11.16
CA VAL A 159 -10.60 1.11 10.74
C VAL A 159 -12.07 0.88 11.09
N VAL A 160 -12.47 1.19 12.33
CA VAL A 160 -13.87 1.04 12.77
C VAL A 160 -14.80 2.01 12.03
N ALA A 161 -14.48 3.31 12.03
CA ALA A 161 -15.38 4.32 11.47
C ALA A 161 -15.55 4.24 9.94
N CYS A 162 -14.53 3.74 9.24
CA CYS A 162 -14.51 3.69 7.77
C CYS A 162 -14.56 2.26 7.22
N ALA A 163 -14.72 1.24 8.09
CA ALA A 163 -14.72 -0.18 7.72
C ALA A 163 -13.55 -0.54 6.76
N ILE A 164 -12.32 -0.13 7.12
CA ILE A 164 -11.16 -0.41 6.29
C ILE A 164 -10.78 -1.88 6.48
N PRO A 165 -10.71 -2.69 5.41
CA PRO A 165 -10.27 -4.09 5.53
C PRO A 165 -8.79 -4.20 5.88
N ALA A 166 -8.36 -5.34 6.43
CA ALA A 166 -6.96 -5.56 6.82
C ALA A 166 -6.02 -5.68 5.61
N GLN A 167 -6.52 -6.21 4.49
CA GLN A 167 -5.69 -6.57 3.33
C GLN A 167 -4.81 -5.43 2.82
N PRO A 168 -5.29 -4.19 2.62
CA PRO A 168 -4.44 -3.09 2.17
C PRO A 168 -3.25 -2.81 3.10
N PHE A 169 -3.39 -2.99 4.40
CA PHE A 169 -2.28 -2.81 5.34
C PHE A 169 -1.28 -3.97 5.27
N HIS A 170 -1.77 -5.22 5.10
CA HIS A 170 -0.91 -6.37 4.86
C HIS A 170 -0.12 -6.23 3.55
N ASP A 171 -0.76 -5.71 2.50
CA ASP A 171 -0.09 -5.46 1.21
C ASP A 171 1.07 -4.46 1.36
N LEU A 172 0.89 -3.37 2.12
CA LEU A 172 1.96 -2.40 2.39
C LEU A 172 3.14 -3.04 3.16
N ILE A 173 2.86 -3.89 4.16
CA ILE A 173 3.92 -4.63 4.86
C ILE A 173 4.62 -5.59 3.90
N ALA A 174 3.86 -6.29 3.04
CA ALA A 174 4.42 -7.21 2.05
C ALA A 174 5.31 -6.50 1.03
N ALA A 175 4.97 -5.28 0.60
CA ALA A 175 5.83 -4.45 -0.24
C ALA A 175 7.17 -4.17 0.43
N ASN A 176 7.15 -3.76 1.69
CA ASN A 176 8.37 -3.48 2.47
C ASN A 176 9.24 -4.74 2.68
N ARG A 177 8.62 -5.93 2.83
CA ARG A 177 9.35 -7.20 2.85
C ARG A 177 9.97 -7.52 1.49
N GLN A 178 9.24 -7.27 0.40
CA GLN A 178 9.76 -7.48 -0.96
C GLN A 178 10.99 -6.61 -1.21
N ASP A 179 11.00 -5.36 -0.75
CA ASP A 179 12.12 -4.43 -0.90
C ASP A 179 13.42 -4.89 -0.18
N GLN A 180 13.32 -5.85 0.77
CA GLN A 180 14.50 -6.43 1.40
C GLN A 180 15.24 -7.43 0.49
N VAL A 181 14.56 -7.99 -0.53
CA VAL A 181 15.08 -9.09 -1.35
C VAL A 181 15.02 -8.81 -2.85
N VAL A 182 14.20 -7.88 -3.30
CA VAL A 182 14.02 -7.53 -4.72
C VAL A 182 14.54 -6.12 -4.96
N SER A 183 15.58 -6.00 -5.76
CA SER A 183 16.16 -4.70 -6.15
C SER A 183 16.11 -4.44 -7.66
N ARG A 184 15.60 -5.40 -8.44
CA ARG A 184 15.49 -5.37 -9.91
C ARG A 184 14.22 -6.07 -10.35
N TYR A 185 13.57 -5.58 -11.37
CA TYR A 185 12.33 -6.13 -11.93
C TYR A 185 12.59 -6.65 -13.35
N PRO A 186 12.53 -7.97 -13.56
CA PRO A 186 12.77 -8.58 -14.88
C PRO A 186 11.85 -8.02 -15.95
N THR A 187 10.55 -7.92 -15.65
CA THR A 187 9.53 -7.45 -16.59
C THR A 187 8.71 -6.29 -16.03
N TYR A 188 8.04 -5.56 -16.92
CA TYR A 188 7.07 -4.54 -16.51
C TYR A 188 5.94 -5.12 -15.67
N ARG A 189 5.55 -6.36 -15.95
CA ARG A 189 4.53 -7.05 -15.14
C ARG A 189 4.97 -7.25 -13.70
N ASP A 190 6.22 -7.66 -13.47
CA ASP A 190 6.76 -7.83 -12.12
C ASP A 190 6.74 -6.50 -11.35
N LEU A 191 7.04 -5.39 -12.03
CA LEU A 191 6.94 -4.05 -11.45
C LEU A 191 5.49 -3.66 -11.14
N LEU A 192 4.53 -3.99 -12.02
CA LEU A 192 3.11 -3.75 -11.74
C LEU A 192 2.62 -4.59 -10.55
N ASP A 193 3.10 -5.83 -10.42
CA ASP A 193 2.77 -6.68 -9.27
C ASP A 193 3.34 -6.10 -7.96
N TYR A 194 4.50 -5.46 -7.98
CA TYR A 194 5.01 -4.67 -6.86
C TYR A 194 4.13 -3.45 -6.56
N CYS A 195 3.71 -2.67 -7.57
CA CYS A 195 2.82 -1.52 -7.38
C CYS A 195 1.47 -1.91 -6.75
N ARG A 196 1.00 -3.14 -6.98
CA ARG A 196 -0.22 -3.66 -6.34
C ARG A 196 -0.07 -3.79 -4.82
N LEU A 197 1.15 -3.98 -4.33
CA LEU A 197 1.44 -4.06 -2.90
C LEU A 197 1.83 -2.70 -2.30
N SER A 198 2.58 -1.88 -3.02
CA SER A 198 3.16 -0.64 -2.50
C SER A 198 2.27 0.59 -2.66
N ALA A 199 1.53 0.70 -3.77
CA ALA A 199 0.80 1.91 -4.13
C ALA A 199 -0.74 1.76 -4.07
N ASN A 200 -1.28 0.68 -4.67
CA ASN A 200 -2.73 0.48 -4.79
C ASN A 200 -3.46 0.43 -3.44
N PRO A 201 -2.89 -0.19 -2.38
CA PRO A 201 -3.52 -0.22 -1.06
C PRO A 201 -3.81 1.17 -0.51
N VAL A 202 -2.94 2.15 -0.74
CA VAL A 202 -3.14 3.53 -0.29
C VAL A 202 -4.41 4.13 -0.88
N GLY A 203 -4.61 3.96 -2.18
CA GLY A 203 -5.82 4.43 -2.87
C GLY A 203 -7.09 3.77 -2.35
N ARG A 204 -7.07 2.46 -2.12
CA ARG A 204 -8.19 1.70 -1.56
C ARG A 204 -8.54 2.18 -0.16
N ILE A 205 -7.55 2.36 0.72
CA ILE A 205 -7.75 2.92 2.07
C ILE A 205 -8.36 4.32 1.99
N VAL A 206 -7.88 5.18 1.11
CA VAL A 206 -8.41 6.53 0.90
C VAL A 206 -9.88 6.49 0.47
N LEU A 207 -10.27 5.57 -0.41
CA LEU A 207 -11.67 5.38 -0.80
C LEU A 207 -12.55 4.95 0.38
N HIS A 208 -12.08 4.05 1.23
CA HIS A 208 -12.77 3.67 2.46
C HIS A 208 -12.96 4.87 3.41
N ILE A 209 -11.92 5.68 3.63
CA ILE A 209 -11.99 6.87 4.48
C ILE A 209 -13.03 7.87 3.97
N PHE A 210 -13.21 7.98 2.66
CA PHE A 210 -14.24 8.85 2.08
C PHE A 210 -15.63 8.20 1.99
N GLY A 211 -15.78 6.92 2.39
CA GLY A 211 -17.04 6.17 2.23
C GLY A 211 -17.39 5.97 0.75
N ALA A 212 -16.40 5.82 -0.09
CA ALA A 212 -16.54 5.77 -1.55
C ALA A 212 -16.00 4.48 -2.16
N ALA A 213 -15.57 3.50 -1.37
CA ALA A 213 -15.05 2.24 -1.84
C ALA A 213 -16.13 1.42 -2.55
N THR A 214 -15.87 1.05 -3.79
CA THR A 214 -16.62 0.07 -4.59
C THR A 214 -15.61 -0.63 -5.51
N PRO A 215 -15.86 -1.89 -5.94
CA PRO A 215 -14.94 -2.61 -6.82
C PRO A 215 -14.56 -1.83 -8.08
N GLU A 216 -15.53 -1.12 -8.68
CA GLU A 216 -15.30 -0.30 -9.88
C GLU A 216 -14.36 0.89 -9.59
N ARG A 217 -14.57 1.60 -8.46
CA ARG A 217 -13.73 2.74 -8.07
C ARG A 217 -12.36 2.30 -7.61
N GLU A 218 -12.26 1.14 -6.94
CA GLU A 218 -10.98 0.57 -6.56
C GLU A 218 -10.14 0.21 -7.77
N ALA A 219 -10.74 -0.40 -8.80
CA ALA A 219 -10.04 -0.71 -10.04
C ALA A 219 -9.49 0.53 -10.74
N LEU A 220 -10.25 1.64 -10.78
CA LEU A 220 -9.77 2.91 -11.33
C LEU A 220 -8.72 3.58 -10.43
N SER A 221 -8.89 3.49 -9.10
CA SER A 221 -7.92 3.98 -8.13
C SER A 221 -6.59 3.26 -8.25
N ASP A 222 -6.60 1.95 -8.43
CA ASP A 222 -5.41 1.14 -8.64
C ASP A 222 -4.60 1.61 -9.85
N GLN A 223 -5.26 1.97 -10.95
CA GLN A 223 -4.60 2.52 -12.13
C GLN A 223 -3.95 3.88 -11.84
N VAL A 224 -4.65 4.75 -11.11
CA VAL A 224 -4.10 6.05 -10.68
C VAL A 224 -2.89 5.84 -9.76
N CYS A 225 -3.02 5.00 -8.73
CA CYS A 225 -1.94 4.76 -7.76
C CYS A 225 -0.71 4.13 -8.41
N THR A 226 -0.92 3.12 -9.27
CA THR A 226 0.17 2.53 -10.07
C THR A 226 0.87 3.60 -10.93
N ALA A 227 0.11 4.45 -11.62
CA ALA A 227 0.68 5.50 -12.45
C ALA A 227 1.48 6.54 -11.65
N LEU A 228 1.02 6.87 -10.43
CA LEU A 228 1.73 7.77 -9.53
C LEU A 228 3.05 7.17 -9.07
N GLN A 229 3.05 5.90 -8.66
CA GLN A 229 4.24 5.17 -8.25
C GLN A 229 5.26 5.06 -9.38
N LEU A 230 4.79 4.71 -10.58
CA LEU A 230 5.66 4.68 -11.77
C LEU A 230 6.25 6.07 -12.08
N ALA A 231 5.45 7.14 -11.99
CA ALA A 231 5.95 8.49 -12.21
C ALA A 231 7.04 8.87 -11.20
N GLU A 232 6.92 8.46 -9.94
CA GLU A 232 7.93 8.66 -8.90
C GLU A 232 9.20 7.89 -9.22
N HIS A 233 9.10 6.59 -9.54
CA HIS A 233 10.25 5.79 -9.97
C HIS A 233 10.96 6.38 -11.19
N TRP A 234 10.21 6.95 -12.15
CA TRP A 234 10.82 7.60 -13.32
C TRP A 234 11.48 8.95 -13.01
N GLN A 235 11.04 9.62 -11.95
CA GLN A 235 11.70 10.84 -11.48
C GLN A 235 13.00 10.54 -10.72
N ASP A 236 13.02 9.45 -9.97
CA ASP A 236 14.05 9.19 -8.95
C ASP A 236 15.08 8.12 -9.37
N VAL A 237 15.16 7.77 -10.68
CA VAL A 237 16.08 6.75 -11.24
C VAL A 237 17.51 6.86 -10.70
N ALA A 238 18.08 8.08 -10.66
CA ALA A 238 19.46 8.27 -10.19
C ALA A 238 19.58 8.12 -8.66
N GLU A 239 18.51 8.38 -7.92
CA GLU A 239 18.44 8.28 -6.48
C GLU A 239 18.29 6.83 -6.06
N ASP A 240 17.36 6.10 -6.72
CA ASP A 240 17.13 4.68 -6.54
C ASP A 240 18.37 3.85 -6.85
N LEU A 241 19.08 4.17 -7.95
CA LEU A 241 20.33 3.50 -8.30
C LEU A 241 21.39 3.66 -7.20
N ARG A 242 21.51 4.86 -6.60
CA ARG A 242 22.44 5.09 -5.46
C ARG A 242 22.05 4.29 -4.22
N ALA A 243 20.75 4.05 -4.02
CA ALA A 243 20.23 3.16 -2.99
C ALA A 243 20.32 1.66 -3.35
N GLY A 244 20.88 1.34 -4.52
CA GLY A 244 21.05 -0.04 -5.00
C GLY A 244 19.81 -0.63 -5.67
N ARG A 245 18.78 0.16 -5.96
CA ARG A 245 17.51 -0.27 -6.57
C ARG A 245 17.38 0.22 -8.01
N ILE A 246 16.78 -0.58 -8.88
CA ILE A 246 16.38 -0.20 -10.24
C ILE A 246 14.94 -0.66 -10.48
N TYR A 247 14.04 0.30 -10.64
CA TYR A 247 12.63 0.04 -10.95
C TYR A 247 12.34 0.01 -12.45
N LEU A 248 13.26 0.49 -13.31
CA LEU A 248 13.14 0.32 -14.76
C LEU A 248 13.14 -1.17 -15.10
N PRO A 249 12.11 -1.69 -15.84
CA PRO A 249 12.06 -3.10 -16.21
C PRO A 249 13.31 -3.50 -17.02
N LEU A 250 13.95 -4.61 -16.66
CA LEU A 250 15.15 -5.07 -17.34
C LEU A 250 14.86 -5.39 -18.82
N GLU A 251 13.69 -5.95 -19.13
CA GLU A 251 13.27 -6.21 -20.52
C GLU A 251 13.21 -4.92 -21.37
N ASP A 252 12.80 -3.80 -20.78
CA ASP A 252 12.75 -2.54 -21.48
C ASP A 252 14.14 -1.88 -21.54
N MET A 253 14.97 -2.03 -20.50
CA MET A 253 16.37 -1.63 -20.56
C MET A 253 17.10 -2.34 -21.70
N ASP A 254 16.93 -3.66 -21.84
CA ASP A 254 17.50 -4.46 -22.93
C ASP A 254 16.97 -4.01 -24.29
N ARG A 255 15.66 -3.79 -24.41
CA ARG A 255 15.02 -3.29 -25.64
C ARG A 255 15.60 -1.99 -26.15
N PHE A 256 15.96 -1.07 -25.25
CA PHE A 256 16.55 0.22 -25.59
C PHE A 256 18.10 0.21 -25.58
N GLY A 257 18.72 -0.94 -25.30
CA GLY A 257 20.17 -1.09 -25.21
C GLY A 257 20.78 -0.28 -24.06
N CYS A 258 20.02 -0.12 -22.96
CA CYS A 258 20.45 0.56 -21.74
C CYS A 258 21.04 -0.42 -20.74
N THR A 259 22.08 0.01 -20.03
CA THR A 259 22.73 -0.74 -18.96
C THR A 259 22.69 0.05 -17.65
N GLU A 260 22.93 -0.61 -16.51
CA GLU A 260 23.07 0.09 -15.22
C GLU A 260 24.15 1.17 -15.25
N ARG A 261 25.21 0.98 -16.03
CA ARG A 261 26.27 1.99 -16.21
C ARG A 261 25.75 3.26 -16.88
N ASP A 262 24.77 3.13 -17.77
CA ASP A 262 24.15 4.28 -18.43
C ASP A 262 23.29 5.09 -17.45
N LEU A 263 22.66 4.41 -16.49
CA LEU A 263 21.89 5.05 -15.43
C LEU A 263 22.77 5.76 -14.39
N ALA A 264 24.03 5.34 -14.25
CA ALA A 264 25.02 5.98 -13.38
C ALA A 264 25.69 7.22 -14.00
N ALA A 265 25.36 7.55 -15.24
CA ALA A 265 25.96 8.70 -15.94
C ALA A 265 25.43 10.05 -15.39
N PRO A 266 26.19 11.15 -15.49
CA PRO A 266 25.78 12.47 -14.99
C PRO A 266 24.64 13.12 -15.81
N GLY A 267 24.16 12.46 -16.85
CA GLY A 267 23.05 12.88 -17.70
C GLY A 267 22.63 11.77 -18.66
N ALA A 268 21.36 11.75 -19.02
CA ALA A 268 20.77 10.70 -19.80
C ALA A 268 21.23 10.74 -21.28
N ALA A 269 21.86 9.66 -21.74
CA ALA A 269 22.15 9.43 -23.15
C ALA A 269 20.85 9.31 -23.97
N PRO A 270 20.88 9.49 -25.30
CA PRO A 270 19.66 9.43 -26.13
C PRO A 270 18.85 8.14 -25.95
N ARG A 271 19.50 6.98 -25.76
CA ARG A 271 18.83 5.71 -25.52
C ARG A 271 18.10 5.67 -24.16
N VAL A 272 18.69 6.23 -23.10
CA VAL A 272 18.06 6.33 -21.78
C VAL A 272 16.85 7.27 -21.84
N ARG A 273 16.99 8.42 -22.52
CA ARG A 273 15.83 9.33 -22.73
C ARG A 273 14.70 8.67 -23.52
N ALA A 274 15.03 7.84 -24.51
CA ALA A 274 14.03 7.09 -25.26
C ALA A 274 13.31 6.04 -24.38
N LEU A 275 14.04 5.35 -23.52
CA LEU A 275 13.50 4.43 -22.53
C LEU A 275 12.57 5.19 -21.56
N ILE A 276 13.02 6.26 -20.93
CA ILE A 276 12.19 7.06 -20.01
C ILE A 276 10.94 7.62 -20.71
N ALA A 277 11.06 8.06 -21.98
CA ALA A 277 9.91 8.52 -22.76
C ALA A 277 8.90 7.40 -23.06
N PHE A 278 9.37 6.17 -23.22
CA PHE A 278 8.52 5.00 -23.39
C PHE A 278 7.77 4.68 -22.08
N GLU A 279 8.47 4.67 -20.96
CA GLU A 279 7.87 4.40 -19.65
C GLU A 279 6.93 5.52 -19.18
N GLU A 280 7.28 6.78 -19.46
CA GLU A 280 6.41 7.94 -19.16
C GLU A 280 5.06 7.83 -19.89
N ARG A 281 5.04 7.36 -21.15
CA ARG A 281 3.80 7.14 -21.87
C ARG A 281 2.94 6.04 -21.23
N ARG A 282 3.53 4.91 -20.82
CA ARG A 282 2.82 3.83 -20.11
C ARG A 282 2.16 4.33 -18.82
N ALA A 283 2.92 5.08 -18.02
CA ALA A 283 2.39 5.68 -16.79
C ALA A 283 1.26 6.68 -17.09
N ARG A 284 1.36 7.46 -18.15
CA ARG A 284 0.33 8.39 -18.59
C ARG A 284 -0.93 7.67 -19.05
N GLU A 285 -0.81 6.60 -19.82
CA GLU A 285 -1.93 5.78 -20.26
C GLU A 285 -2.70 5.18 -19.06
N LEU A 286 -2.00 4.67 -18.05
CA LEU A 286 -2.62 4.19 -16.81
C LEU A 286 -3.33 5.32 -16.06
N LEU A 287 -2.68 6.48 -15.92
CA LEU A 287 -3.26 7.62 -15.23
C LEU A 287 -4.54 8.12 -15.91
N ASP A 288 -4.52 8.19 -17.23
CA ASP A 288 -5.68 8.63 -18.01
C ASP A 288 -6.81 7.58 -18.01
N ALA A 289 -6.47 6.30 -17.97
CA ALA A 289 -7.45 5.21 -17.82
C ALA A 289 -8.12 5.21 -16.43
N GLY A 290 -7.38 5.54 -15.36
CA GLY A 290 -7.90 5.65 -14.00
C GLY A 290 -8.61 6.99 -13.71
N ALA A 291 -8.28 8.07 -14.43
CA ALA A 291 -8.78 9.41 -14.17
C ALA A 291 -10.33 9.57 -14.13
N PRO A 292 -11.15 8.77 -14.84
CA PRO A 292 -12.61 8.84 -14.72
C PRO A 292 -13.16 8.66 -13.31
N ILE A 293 -12.39 8.08 -12.37
CA ILE A 293 -12.77 8.01 -10.95
C ILE A 293 -13.15 9.37 -10.39
N VAL A 294 -12.51 10.47 -10.84
CA VAL A 294 -12.79 11.83 -10.36
C VAL A 294 -14.24 12.21 -10.58
N GLY A 295 -14.82 11.84 -11.74
CA GLY A 295 -16.22 12.08 -12.09
C GLY A 295 -17.21 11.25 -11.26
N MET A 296 -16.77 10.11 -10.72
CA MET A 296 -17.58 9.21 -9.90
C MET A 296 -17.64 9.63 -8.42
N LEU A 297 -16.83 10.60 -8.02
CA LEU A 297 -16.70 11.08 -6.64
C LEU A 297 -17.36 12.46 -6.47
N ARG A 298 -17.65 12.82 -5.21
CA ARG A 298 -18.26 14.10 -4.85
C ARG A 298 -17.52 14.75 -3.68
N GLY A 299 -17.70 16.05 -3.51
CA GLY A 299 -17.20 16.80 -2.35
C GLY A 299 -15.68 16.64 -2.14
N ALA A 300 -15.29 16.36 -0.90
CA ALA A 300 -13.90 16.25 -0.50
C ALA A 300 -13.15 15.09 -1.19
N ALA A 301 -13.82 13.95 -1.40
CA ALA A 301 -13.25 12.82 -2.12
C ALA A 301 -12.88 13.19 -3.56
N ARG A 302 -13.78 13.87 -4.28
CA ARG A 302 -13.50 14.35 -5.65
C ARG A 302 -12.32 15.31 -5.68
N ALA A 303 -12.27 16.25 -4.73
CA ALA A 303 -11.17 17.20 -4.68
C ALA A 303 -9.82 16.55 -4.39
N ALA A 304 -9.78 15.59 -3.46
CA ALA A 304 -8.57 14.85 -3.12
C ALA A 304 -8.07 14.02 -4.31
N VAL A 305 -8.94 13.23 -4.93
CA VAL A 305 -8.56 12.36 -6.06
C VAL A 305 -8.22 13.18 -7.32
N ALA A 306 -8.91 14.32 -7.56
CA ALA A 306 -8.50 15.26 -8.60
C ALA A 306 -7.09 15.83 -8.34
N GLY A 307 -6.72 16.01 -7.07
CA GLY A 307 -5.37 16.41 -6.67
C GLY A 307 -4.32 15.36 -7.02
N TYR A 308 -4.60 14.08 -6.78
CA TYR A 308 -3.71 12.98 -7.14
C TYR A 308 -3.57 12.85 -8.67
N VAL A 309 -4.65 12.84 -9.41
CA VAL A 309 -4.62 12.79 -10.89
C VAL A 309 -3.89 14.00 -11.47
N GLY A 310 -4.19 15.21 -10.97
CA GLY A 310 -3.53 16.44 -11.41
C GLY A 310 -2.03 16.47 -11.05
N GLY A 311 -1.68 15.99 -9.85
CA GLY A 311 -0.30 15.85 -9.40
C GLY A 311 0.50 14.89 -10.30
N GLY A 312 -0.06 13.72 -10.60
CA GLY A 312 0.54 12.74 -11.50
C GLY A 312 0.75 13.29 -12.92
N ARG A 313 -0.25 13.97 -13.48
CA ARG A 313 -0.12 14.63 -14.80
C ARG A 313 0.98 15.69 -14.79
N ALA A 314 1.06 16.47 -13.72
CA ALA A 314 2.10 17.47 -13.57
C ALA A 314 3.51 16.85 -13.43
N ALA A 315 3.64 15.74 -12.70
CA ALA A 315 4.89 14.99 -12.55
C ALA A 315 5.36 14.41 -13.90
N LEU A 316 4.50 13.71 -14.61
CA LEU A 316 4.81 13.18 -15.95
C LEU A 316 5.15 14.30 -16.94
N ALA A 317 4.45 15.44 -16.88
CA ALA A 317 4.79 16.60 -17.71
C ALA A 317 6.14 17.22 -17.33
N ALA A 318 6.57 17.16 -16.08
CA ALA A 318 7.91 17.61 -15.67
C ALA A 318 9.01 16.70 -16.22
N ILE A 319 8.79 15.37 -16.23
CA ILE A 319 9.68 14.40 -16.86
C ILE A 319 9.83 14.72 -18.36
N ALA A 320 8.72 14.92 -19.08
CA ALA A 320 8.75 15.26 -20.50
C ALA A 320 9.45 16.62 -20.75
N ALA A 321 9.19 17.62 -19.92
CA ALA A 321 9.78 18.95 -20.04
C ALA A 321 11.30 18.97 -19.77
N SER A 322 11.84 18.01 -19.01
CA SER A 322 13.29 17.82 -18.83
C SER A 322 13.97 17.20 -20.07
N GLY A 323 13.20 16.92 -21.13
CA GLY A 323 13.66 16.13 -22.27
C GLY A 323 13.99 14.69 -21.87
N HIS A 324 13.30 14.17 -20.85
CA HIS A 324 13.48 12.84 -20.26
C HIS A 324 14.90 12.62 -19.69
N ASP A 325 15.59 13.69 -19.30
CA ASP A 325 16.88 13.63 -18.62
C ASP A 325 16.66 13.65 -17.09
N VAL A 326 16.28 12.50 -16.58
CA VAL A 326 15.99 12.29 -15.14
C VAL A 326 17.27 12.03 -14.32
N LEU A 327 18.41 11.80 -14.98
CA LEU A 327 19.67 11.51 -14.31
C LEU A 327 20.38 12.79 -13.84
N ARG A 328 20.20 13.89 -14.55
CA ARG A 328 20.84 15.17 -14.23
C ARG A 328 20.29 15.82 -12.98
N ALA A 329 18.99 15.75 -12.82
CA ALA A 329 18.25 16.26 -11.67
C ALA A 329 16.84 15.63 -11.66
N THR A 330 16.29 15.36 -10.49
CA THR A 330 14.91 14.89 -10.31
C THR A 330 13.94 15.93 -10.86
N PRO A 331 13.18 15.63 -11.94
CA PRO A 331 12.25 16.59 -12.52
C PRO A 331 11.06 16.81 -11.55
N ARG A 332 10.87 18.02 -11.05
CA ARG A 332 9.78 18.35 -10.15
C ARG A 332 8.80 19.33 -10.80
N PRO A 333 7.48 19.08 -10.70
CA PRO A 333 6.50 19.99 -11.26
C PRO A 333 6.43 21.31 -10.49
N GLY A 334 6.30 22.42 -11.21
CA GLY A 334 6.03 23.72 -10.58
C GLY A 334 4.64 23.77 -9.95
N LYS A 335 4.48 24.46 -8.82
CA LYS A 335 3.22 24.60 -8.06
C LYS A 335 2.05 25.09 -8.93
N ALA A 336 2.30 26.03 -9.85
CA ALA A 336 1.28 26.55 -10.76
C ALA A 336 0.76 25.44 -11.71
N ARG A 337 1.63 24.57 -12.21
CA ARG A 337 1.26 23.44 -13.06
C ARG A 337 0.40 22.44 -12.30
N VAL A 338 0.79 22.08 -11.07
CA VAL A 338 0.02 21.18 -10.20
C VAL A 338 -1.38 21.76 -9.96
N ALA A 339 -1.48 23.04 -9.61
CA ALA A 339 -2.77 23.70 -9.39
C ALA A 339 -3.64 23.69 -10.64
N MET A 340 -3.07 23.97 -11.81
CA MET A 340 -3.79 23.98 -13.08
C MET A 340 -4.32 22.58 -13.43
N GLU A 341 -3.51 21.55 -13.32
CA GLU A 341 -3.93 20.17 -13.62
C GLU A 341 -4.96 19.64 -12.61
N LEU A 342 -4.86 20.03 -11.32
CA LEU A 342 -5.89 19.73 -10.32
C LEU A 342 -7.24 20.35 -10.74
N VAL A 343 -7.25 21.65 -11.05
CA VAL A 343 -8.48 22.34 -11.46
C VAL A 343 -9.06 21.70 -12.73
N ARG A 344 -8.22 21.35 -13.69
CA ARG A 344 -8.62 20.67 -14.92
C ARG A 344 -9.26 19.30 -14.61
N ALA A 345 -8.59 18.44 -13.82
CA ALA A 345 -9.12 17.14 -13.44
C ALA A 345 -10.45 17.26 -12.68
N TYR A 346 -10.54 18.22 -11.74
CA TYR A 346 -11.77 18.47 -11.01
C TYR A 346 -12.91 18.94 -11.90
N ALA A 347 -12.64 19.88 -12.81
CA ALA A 347 -13.66 20.45 -13.70
C ALA A 347 -14.16 19.43 -14.75
N THR A 348 -13.24 18.67 -15.34
CA THR A 348 -13.58 17.68 -16.39
C THR A 348 -14.10 16.37 -15.82
N GLY A 349 -13.85 16.07 -14.53
CA GLY A 349 -14.21 14.79 -13.92
C GLY A 349 -13.32 13.63 -14.38
N ARG A 350 -12.17 13.95 -14.91
CA ARG A 350 -11.19 12.96 -15.41
C ARG A 350 -9.78 13.55 -15.48
#